data_395ffdebc23d027daa186894109a5460
#
_entry.id   395ffdebc23d027daa186894109a5460
#
_cell.length_a   1.000
_cell.length_b   1.000
_cell.length_c   1.000
_cell.angle_alpha   90.00
_cell.angle_beta   90.00
_cell.angle_gamma   90.00
#
_symmetry.space_group_name_H-M   'P 1'
#
loop_
_entity.id
_entity.type
_entity.pdbx_description
1 polymer ?
#
loop_
_entity_poly.entity_id
_entity_poly.type
_entity_poly.pdbx_seq_one_letter_code
_entity_poly.pdbx_strand_id
1 'polypeptide(L)'
;GYSIFTAELIAILMALDTLVSMNTSFYSIVFCVDSQSVLKALKSNEAKIRQDLIYEIKYLIHNLIVNGTEVHFCWVPSHCSILYNDWADRAAKDGAKNNNAQKINIQLSKTEIYSILKKSFKEYSIVSDTYSLCFGFPRQITTLAFRLFLNSIRTKYCADITCICGEKLSINHILIQCEDIRSLFPVELKLPHTLEEFSYKDYLILAKILIYSPIGSFL
;
A
#
# COMPACT_ATOMS: atom_id res chain seq x y z
N GLY A 1 -7.65 3.20 -7.82
CA GLY A 1 -8.94 2.50 -7.96
C GLY A 1 -8.96 1.23 -7.12
N TYR A 2 -10.13 0.63 -7.00
CA TYR A 2 -10.31 -0.64 -6.29
C TYR A 2 -9.59 -1.78 -7.01
N SER A 3 -9.28 -2.86 -6.27
CA SER A 3 -8.82 -4.10 -6.89
C SER A 3 -9.95 -4.78 -7.66
N ILE A 4 -9.63 -5.63 -8.63
CA ILE A 4 -10.62 -6.44 -9.35
C ILE A 4 -11.44 -7.28 -8.36
N PHE A 5 -10.77 -7.89 -7.36
CA PHE A 5 -11.42 -8.64 -6.30
C PHE A 5 -12.48 -7.81 -5.54
N THR A 6 -12.17 -6.58 -5.20
CA THR A 6 -13.12 -5.66 -4.55
C THR A 6 -14.27 -5.29 -5.47
N ALA A 7 -14.00 -5.04 -6.75
CA ALA A 7 -15.05 -4.72 -7.72
C ALA A 7 -16.05 -5.88 -7.90
N GLU A 8 -15.57 -7.11 -7.94
CA GLU A 8 -16.41 -8.31 -8.00
C GLU A 8 -17.28 -8.49 -6.74
N LEU A 9 -16.72 -8.25 -5.54
CA LEU A 9 -17.50 -8.27 -4.30
C LEU A 9 -18.59 -7.20 -4.29
N ILE A 10 -18.27 -5.99 -4.75
CA ILE A 10 -19.24 -4.89 -4.85
C ILE A 10 -20.37 -5.26 -5.82
N ALA A 11 -20.05 -5.88 -6.95
CA ALA A 11 -21.07 -6.31 -7.91
C ALA A 11 -22.07 -7.31 -7.29
N ILE A 12 -21.58 -8.28 -6.52
CA ILE A 12 -22.42 -9.24 -5.79
C ILE A 12 -23.25 -8.52 -4.72
N LEU A 13 -22.64 -7.62 -3.96
CA LEU A 13 -23.32 -6.84 -2.93
C LEU A 13 -24.48 -6.03 -3.52
N MET A 14 -24.24 -5.31 -4.61
CA MET A 14 -25.27 -4.52 -5.31
C MET A 14 -26.38 -5.40 -5.87
N ALA A 15 -26.05 -6.57 -6.43
CA ALA A 15 -27.05 -7.51 -6.91
C ALA A 15 -27.95 -8.02 -5.78
N LEU A 16 -27.36 -8.36 -4.62
CA LEU A 16 -28.11 -8.79 -3.44
C LEU A 16 -29.00 -7.67 -2.89
N ASP A 17 -28.48 -6.46 -2.79
CA ASP A 17 -29.22 -5.28 -2.31
C ASP A 17 -30.41 -5.00 -3.24
N THR A 18 -30.20 -5.10 -4.55
CA THR A 18 -31.28 -4.97 -5.55
C THR A 18 -32.36 -6.04 -5.36
N LEU A 19 -31.96 -7.30 -5.17
CA LEU A 19 -32.91 -8.41 -4.97
C LEU A 19 -33.73 -8.23 -3.69
N VAL A 20 -33.09 -7.80 -2.60
CA VAL A 20 -33.77 -7.51 -1.34
C VAL A 20 -34.76 -6.34 -1.49
N SER A 21 -34.38 -5.32 -2.26
CA SER A 21 -35.22 -4.13 -2.49
C SER A 21 -36.41 -4.37 -3.42
N MET A 22 -36.37 -5.41 -4.26
CA MET A 22 -37.42 -5.74 -5.24
C MET A 22 -38.76 -6.15 -4.59
N ASN A 23 -38.80 -6.43 -3.30
CA ASN A 23 -39.99 -6.87 -2.56
C ASN A 23 -40.74 -8.05 -3.23
N THR A 24 -39.98 -8.90 -3.95
CA THR A 24 -40.44 -10.09 -4.67
C THR A 24 -39.88 -11.31 -3.98
N SER A 25 -40.73 -12.31 -3.69
CA SER A 25 -40.27 -13.58 -3.14
C SER A 25 -39.72 -14.47 -4.26
N PHE A 26 -38.50 -14.92 -4.08
CA PHE A 26 -37.87 -15.90 -4.98
C PHE A 26 -37.79 -17.24 -4.24
N TYR A 27 -38.07 -18.33 -4.95
CA TYR A 27 -37.83 -19.66 -4.40
C TYR A 27 -36.35 -19.98 -4.34
N SER A 28 -35.61 -19.68 -5.40
CA SER A 28 -34.18 -19.93 -5.50
C SER A 28 -33.49 -18.86 -6.37
N ILE A 29 -32.28 -18.47 -5.97
CA ILE A 29 -31.41 -17.52 -6.68
C ILE A 29 -30.05 -18.18 -6.91
N VAL A 30 -29.54 -18.09 -8.13
CA VAL A 30 -28.20 -18.60 -8.48
C VAL A 30 -27.34 -17.44 -8.96
N PHE A 31 -26.23 -17.18 -8.28
CA PHE A 31 -25.19 -16.25 -8.70
C PHE A 31 -24.14 -17.00 -9.52
N CYS A 32 -24.02 -16.66 -10.81
CA CYS A 32 -22.94 -17.16 -11.67
C CYS A 32 -21.76 -16.20 -11.57
N VAL A 33 -20.63 -16.68 -11.03
CA VAL A 33 -19.45 -15.84 -10.75
C VAL A 33 -18.22 -16.48 -11.37
N ASP A 34 -17.44 -15.71 -12.14
CA ASP A 34 -16.23 -16.20 -12.77
C ASP A 34 -14.97 -16.01 -11.89
N SER A 35 -15.05 -15.23 -10.84
CA SER A 35 -13.98 -15.02 -9.87
C SER A 35 -13.91 -16.13 -8.82
N GLN A 36 -13.03 -17.12 -9.03
CA GLN A 36 -12.78 -18.17 -8.02
C GLN A 36 -12.29 -17.60 -6.68
N SER A 37 -11.54 -16.51 -6.69
CA SER A 37 -11.02 -15.88 -5.47
C SER A 37 -12.15 -15.34 -4.60
N VAL A 38 -13.17 -14.74 -5.21
CA VAL A 38 -14.36 -14.25 -4.52
C VAL A 38 -15.16 -15.40 -3.93
N LEU A 39 -15.42 -16.46 -4.70
CA LEU A 39 -16.15 -17.63 -4.21
C LEU A 39 -15.43 -18.30 -3.03
N LYS A 40 -14.11 -18.45 -3.10
CA LYS A 40 -13.30 -18.96 -1.99
C LYS A 40 -13.39 -18.08 -0.74
N ALA A 41 -13.37 -16.76 -0.93
CA ALA A 41 -13.48 -15.81 0.18
C ALA A 41 -14.87 -15.86 0.83
N LEU A 42 -15.95 -15.94 0.03
CA LEU A 42 -17.32 -16.07 0.54
C LEU A 42 -17.53 -17.40 1.28
N LYS A 43 -16.91 -18.48 0.82
CA LYS A 43 -16.95 -19.78 1.49
C LYS A 43 -16.16 -19.81 2.79
N SER A 44 -15.09 -19.03 2.90
CA SER A 44 -14.22 -19.01 4.06
C SER A 44 -14.86 -18.24 5.23
N ASN A 45 -14.63 -18.70 6.45
CA ASN A 45 -14.96 -17.97 7.67
C ASN A 45 -13.81 -17.06 8.13
N GLU A 46 -12.62 -17.15 7.48
CA GLU A 46 -11.40 -16.42 7.84
C GLU A 46 -10.89 -15.57 6.68
N ALA A 47 -11.79 -14.91 5.94
CA ALA A 47 -11.38 -14.03 4.87
C ALA A 47 -10.53 -12.88 5.42
N LYS A 48 -9.30 -12.73 4.91
CA LYS A 48 -8.34 -11.72 5.42
C LYS A 48 -8.44 -10.36 4.69
N ILE A 49 -9.10 -10.32 3.55
CA ILE A 49 -9.20 -9.15 2.68
C ILE A 49 -10.67 -8.79 2.51
N ARG A 50 -11.02 -7.50 2.65
CA ARG A 50 -12.38 -6.98 2.49
C ARG A 50 -13.42 -7.73 3.34
N GLN A 51 -13.07 -7.96 4.59
CA GLN A 51 -13.99 -8.59 5.56
C GLN A 51 -15.30 -7.80 5.68
N ASP A 52 -15.21 -6.47 5.59
CA ASP A 52 -16.34 -5.55 5.57
C ASP A 52 -17.40 -5.97 4.54
N LEU A 53 -17.01 -6.08 3.27
CA LEU A 53 -17.92 -6.46 2.19
C LEU A 53 -18.39 -7.92 2.29
N ILE A 54 -17.49 -8.82 2.69
CA ILE A 54 -17.82 -10.24 2.83
C ILE A 54 -18.87 -10.46 3.92
N TYR A 55 -18.77 -9.79 5.06
CA TYR A 55 -19.77 -9.88 6.11
C TYR A 55 -21.11 -9.28 5.69
N GLU A 56 -21.11 -8.17 4.99
CA GLU A 56 -22.32 -7.54 4.47
C GLU A 56 -23.03 -8.45 3.46
N ILE A 57 -22.29 -9.03 2.51
CA ILE A 57 -22.81 -10.03 1.57
C ILE A 57 -23.42 -11.23 2.31
N LYS A 58 -22.70 -11.81 3.28
CA LYS A 58 -23.20 -12.94 4.07
C LYS A 58 -24.45 -12.56 4.88
N TYR A 59 -24.54 -11.36 5.39
CA TYR A 59 -25.71 -10.88 6.10
C TYR A 59 -26.93 -10.79 5.18
N LEU A 60 -26.78 -10.23 3.96
CA LEU A 60 -27.87 -10.16 2.99
C LEU A 60 -28.31 -11.56 2.52
N ILE A 61 -27.36 -12.47 2.29
CA ILE A 61 -27.66 -13.88 1.96
C ILE A 61 -28.45 -14.53 3.09
N HIS A 62 -28.04 -14.35 4.34
CA HIS A 62 -28.75 -14.86 5.50
C HIS A 62 -30.19 -14.35 5.57
N ASN A 63 -30.41 -13.06 5.31
CA ASN A 63 -31.76 -12.50 5.28
C ASN A 63 -32.64 -13.14 4.20
N LEU A 64 -32.10 -13.36 3.02
CA LEU A 64 -32.83 -14.05 1.94
C LEU A 64 -33.20 -15.50 2.35
N ILE A 65 -32.26 -16.23 2.98
CA ILE A 65 -32.49 -17.62 3.44
C ILE A 65 -33.55 -17.66 4.53
N VAL A 66 -33.51 -16.76 5.50
CA VAL A 66 -34.50 -16.68 6.59
C VAL A 66 -35.91 -16.37 6.01
N ASN A 67 -35.98 -15.63 4.91
CA ASN A 67 -37.23 -15.33 4.22
C ASN A 67 -37.66 -16.44 3.23
N GLY A 68 -37.01 -17.61 3.27
CA GLY A 68 -37.40 -18.80 2.48
C GLY A 68 -36.81 -18.87 1.08
N THR A 69 -35.83 -18.04 0.74
CA THR A 69 -35.15 -18.06 -0.57
C THR A 69 -33.88 -18.90 -0.49
N GLU A 70 -33.73 -19.89 -1.36
CA GLU A 70 -32.46 -20.59 -1.51
C GLU A 70 -31.46 -19.76 -2.30
N VAL A 71 -30.22 -19.61 -1.80
CA VAL A 71 -29.16 -18.84 -2.48
C VAL A 71 -27.99 -19.75 -2.82
N HIS A 72 -27.68 -19.83 -4.10
CA HIS A 72 -26.60 -20.67 -4.63
C HIS A 72 -25.56 -19.81 -5.35
N PHE A 73 -24.31 -20.27 -5.33
CA PHE A 73 -23.21 -19.70 -6.10
C PHE A 73 -22.64 -20.76 -7.04
N CYS A 74 -22.53 -20.43 -8.31
CA CYS A 74 -21.96 -21.30 -9.34
C CYS A 74 -20.75 -20.62 -9.95
N TRP A 75 -19.62 -21.31 -10.00
CA TRP A 75 -18.49 -20.83 -10.75
C TRP A 75 -18.68 -21.06 -12.25
N VAL A 76 -18.40 -20.04 -13.04
CA VAL A 76 -18.39 -20.09 -14.51
C VAL A 76 -17.03 -19.68 -15.04
N PRO A 77 -16.49 -20.32 -16.10
CA PRO A 77 -15.21 -19.90 -16.67
C PRO A 77 -15.38 -18.56 -17.42
N SER A 78 -14.42 -17.65 -17.20
CA SER A 78 -14.35 -16.36 -17.91
C SER A 78 -14.06 -16.59 -19.40
N HIS A 79 -14.59 -15.74 -20.27
CA HIS A 79 -14.26 -15.67 -21.71
C HIS A 79 -14.46 -16.99 -22.50
N CYS A 80 -15.40 -17.82 -22.07
CA CYS A 80 -15.74 -19.10 -22.72
C CYS A 80 -17.06 -19.04 -23.50
N SER A 81 -17.46 -17.88 -24.00
CA SER A 81 -18.68 -17.67 -24.77
C SER A 81 -19.97 -18.06 -24.02
N ILE A 82 -19.97 -17.91 -22.70
CA ILE A 82 -21.18 -18.03 -21.89
C ILE A 82 -21.93 -16.72 -21.99
N LEU A 83 -23.07 -16.73 -22.72
CA LEU A 83 -23.79 -15.54 -23.17
C LEU A 83 -24.01 -14.49 -22.08
N TYR A 84 -24.54 -14.89 -20.94
CA TYR A 84 -24.83 -13.95 -19.83
C TYR A 84 -23.59 -13.45 -19.12
N ASN A 85 -22.53 -14.27 -19.02
CA ASN A 85 -21.25 -13.83 -18.47
C ASN A 85 -20.56 -12.81 -19.39
N ASP A 86 -20.61 -13.04 -20.72
CA ASP A 86 -20.09 -12.11 -21.71
C ASP A 86 -20.88 -10.78 -21.73
N TRP A 87 -22.18 -10.82 -21.43
CA TRP A 87 -23.00 -9.61 -21.30
C TRP A 87 -22.63 -8.83 -20.03
N ALA A 88 -22.44 -9.51 -18.90
CA ALA A 88 -21.99 -8.90 -17.65
C ALA A 88 -20.62 -8.22 -17.83
N ASP A 89 -19.66 -8.91 -18.43
CA ASP A 89 -18.34 -8.39 -18.77
C ASP A 89 -18.41 -7.13 -19.66
N ARG A 90 -19.30 -7.15 -20.65
CA ARG A 90 -19.50 -6.02 -21.57
C ARG A 90 -20.10 -4.83 -20.83
N ALA A 91 -21.14 -5.07 -20.03
CA ALA A 91 -21.80 -4.05 -19.22
C ALA A 91 -20.82 -3.41 -18.22
N ALA A 92 -19.95 -4.21 -17.57
CA ALA A 92 -18.92 -3.71 -16.68
C ALA A 92 -17.90 -2.82 -17.39
N LYS A 93 -17.44 -3.21 -18.59
CA LYS A 93 -16.52 -2.42 -19.42
C LYS A 93 -17.13 -1.10 -19.89
N ASP A 94 -18.41 -1.14 -20.28
CA ASP A 94 -19.14 0.06 -20.73
C ASP A 94 -19.42 1.00 -19.56
N GLY A 95 -19.80 0.47 -18.40
CA GLY A 95 -19.95 1.23 -17.16
C GLY A 95 -18.65 1.92 -16.73
N ALA A 96 -17.50 1.24 -16.84
CA ALA A 96 -16.20 1.81 -16.51
C ALA A 96 -15.78 2.96 -17.43
N LYS A 97 -16.27 3.02 -18.66
CA LYS A 97 -16.02 4.10 -19.64
C LYS A 97 -17.00 5.25 -19.51
N ASN A 98 -18.12 5.05 -18.85
CA ASN A 98 -19.18 6.05 -18.74
C ASN A 98 -18.82 7.08 -17.65
N ASN A 99 -18.50 8.30 -18.07
CA ASN A 99 -18.20 9.40 -17.17
C ASN A 99 -19.39 9.82 -16.27
N ASN A 100 -20.61 9.48 -16.66
CA ASN A 100 -21.83 9.75 -15.91
C ASN A 100 -22.26 8.57 -15.03
N ALA A 101 -21.48 7.48 -14.98
CA ALA A 101 -21.76 6.37 -14.10
C ALA A 101 -21.71 6.81 -12.62
N GLN A 102 -22.67 6.32 -11.85
CA GLN A 102 -22.71 6.56 -10.42
C GLN A 102 -21.42 6.06 -9.76
N LYS A 103 -20.69 6.96 -9.13
CA LYS A 103 -19.47 6.60 -8.39
C LYS A 103 -19.86 6.02 -7.05
N ILE A 104 -19.48 4.77 -6.82
CA ILE A 104 -19.66 4.12 -5.53
C ILE A 104 -18.54 4.58 -4.61
N ASN A 105 -18.89 5.20 -3.49
CA ASN A 105 -17.93 5.66 -2.49
C ASN A 105 -17.78 4.62 -1.39
N ILE A 106 -16.95 3.62 -1.62
CA ILE A 106 -16.59 2.61 -0.63
C ILE A 106 -15.16 2.90 -0.15
N GLN A 107 -14.93 2.77 1.14
CA GLN A 107 -13.62 2.97 1.72
C GLN A 107 -12.60 1.96 1.14
N LEU A 108 -11.44 2.45 0.73
CA LEU A 108 -10.34 1.61 0.27
C LEU A 108 -9.80 0.74 1.41
N SER A 109 -9.53 -0.52 1.12
CA SER A 109 -8.82 -1.38 2.06
C SER A 109 -7.35 -0.95 2.23
N LYS A 110 -6.73 -1.35 3.35
CA LYS A 110 -5.30 -1.08 3.58
C LYS A 110 -4.40 -1.58 2.44
N THR A 111 -4.73 -2.75 1.88
CA THR A 111 -3.97 -3.36 0.77
C THR A 111 -4.12 -2.56 -0.53
N GLU A 112 -5.30 -2.01 -0.80
CA GLU A 112 -5.54 -1.15 -1.96
C GLU A 112 -4.82 0.19 -1.83
N ILE A 113 -4.89 0.84 -0.65
CA ILE A 113 -4.13 2.05 -0.35
C ILE A 113 -2.63 1.78 -0.56
N TYR A 114 -2.12 0.66 -0.03
CA TYR A 114 -0.71 0.30 -0.19
C TYR A 114 -0.33 0.09 -1.67
N SER A 115 -1.20 -0.52 -2.46
CA SER A 115 -0.98 -0.74 -3.90
C SER A 115 -0.97 0.58 -4.69
N ILE A 116 -1.86 1.51 -4.35
CA ILE A 116 -1.91 2.85 -4.95
C ILE A 116 -0.63 3.62 -4.62
N LEU A 117 -0.25 3.65 -3.33
CA LEU A 117 0.97 4.31 -2.89
C LEU A 117 2.21 3.71 -3.57
N LYS A 118 2.30 2.38 -3.61
CA LYS A 118 3.41 1.69 -4.28
C LYS A 118 3.51 2.04 -5.77
N LYS A 119 2.37 2.16 -6.45
CA LYS A 119 2.33 2.58 -7.86
C LYS A 119 2.78 4.03 -8.02
N SER A 120 2.26 4.94 -7.19
CA SER A 120 2.65 6.35 -7.21
C SER A 120 4.15 6.52 -6.90
N PHE A 121 4.68 5.80 -5.90
CA PHE A 121 6.12 5.83 -5.60
C PHE A 121 6.98 5.23 -6.71
N LYS A 122 6.47 4.30 -7.50
CA LYS A 122 7.19 3.73 -8.64
C LYS A 122 7.28 4.71 -9.82
N GLU A 123 6.31 5.60 -9.97
CA GLU A 123 6.30 6.66 -10.97
C GLU A 123 7.28 7.81 -10.61
N TYR A 124 7.61 7.97 -9.33
CA TYR A 124 8.70 8.84 -8.89
C TYR A 124 10.01 8.06 -8.99
N SER A 125 10.78 8.28 -10.06
CA SER A 125 12.05 7.61 -10.39
C SER A 125 13.11 7.63 -9.28
N ILE A 126 12.97 8.52 -8.32
CA ILE A 126 13.83 8.64 -7.12
C ILE A 126 13.91 7.33 -6.32
N VAL A 127 12.83 6.53 -6.27
CA VAL A 127 12.81 5.30 -5.46
C VAL A 127 13.49 4.12 -6.18
N SER A 128 13.48 4.07 -7.51
CA SER A 128 14.14 2.99 -8.26
C SER A 128 15.67 3.11 -8.18
N ASP A 129 16.20 4.31 -8.30
CA ASP A 129 17.63 4.58 -8.23
C ASP A 129 18.15 4.41 -6.80
N THR A 130 17.37 4.83 -5.81
CA THR A 130 17.69 4.69 -4.39
C THR A 130 17.76 3.21 -3.98
N TYR A 131 16.83 2.38 -4.45
CA TYR A 131 16.82 0.94 -4.15
C TYR A 131 18.01 0.22 -4.78
N SER A 132 18.35 0.57 -6.03
CA SER A 132 19.53 0.05 -6.71
C SER A 132 20.84 0.44 -6.00
N LEU A 133 20.93 1.67 -5.47
CA LEU A 133 22.11 2.16 -4.74
C LEU A 133 22.30 1.47 -3.38
N CYS A 134 21.24 0.90 -2.78
CA CYS A 134 21.33 0.17 -1.51
C CYS A 134 21.93 -1.23 -1.66
N PHE A 135 21.95 -1.78 -2.87
CA PHE A 135 22.55 -3.10 -3.12
C PHE A 135 24.07 -3.03 -2.93
N GLY A 136 24.56 -3.88 -2.02
CA GLY A 136 25.98 -3.96 -1.70
C GLY A 136 26.41 -3.22 -0.42
N PHE A 137 25.53 -2.48 0.23
CA PHE A 137 25.81 -1.87 1.52
C PHE A 137 25.20 -2.69 2.68
N PRO A 138 25.91 -2.83 3.81
CA PRO A 138 25.37 -3.43 5.03
C PRO A 138 24.09 -2.70 5.48
N ARG A 139 23.14 -3.45 6.07
CA ARG A 139 21.85 -2.91 6.52
C ARG A 139 21.99 -1.70 7.47
N GLN A 140 23.01 -1.68 8.30
CA GLN A 140 23.26 -0.57 9.22
C GLN A 140 23.52 0.75 8.47
N ILE A 141 24.33 0.70 7.41
CA ILE A 141 24.64 1.86 6.55
C ILE A 141 23.39 2.35 5.84
N THR A 142 22.64 1.45 5.21
CA THR A 142 21.42 1.82 4.50
C THR A 142 20.35 2.39 5.43
N THR A 143 20.22 1.83 6.64
CA THR A 143 19.28 2.35 7.66
C THR A 143 19.66 3.75 8.11
N LEU A 144 20.94 4.00 8.37
CA LEU A 144 21.39 5.33 8.77
C LEU A 144 21.24 6.33 7.63
N ALA A 145 21.59 5.96 6.39
CA ALA A 145 21.39 6.81 5.22
C ALA A 145 19.93 7.23 5.04
N PHE A 146 18.97 6.30 5.20
CA PHE A 146 17.55 6.61 5.18
C PHE A 146 17.13 7.54 6.32
N ARG A 147 17.65 7.35 7.52
CA ARG A 147 17.35 8.24 8.66
C ARG A 147 17.87 9.65 8.42
N LEU A 148 19.05 9.79 7.87
CA LEU A 148 19.63 11.07 7.48
C LEU A 148 18.80 11.74 6.40
N PHE A 149 18.46 11.01 5.35
CA PHE A 149 17.62 11.50 4.24
C PHE A 149 16.24 11.95 4.69
N LEU A 150 15.60 11.21 5.60
CA LEU A 150 14.27 11.53 6.13
C LEU A 150 14.30 12.53 7.29
N ASN A 151 15.44 13.14 7.56
CA ASN A 151 15.64 14.03 8.72
C ASN A 151 15.14 13.42 10.05
N SER A 152 15.37 12.12 10.22
CA SER A 152 14.85 11.33 11.35
C SER A 152 15.96 10.54 12.05
N ILE A 153 16.81 11.22 12.82
CA ILE A 153 17.75 10.53 13.71
C ILE A 153 16.98 10.07 14.94
N ARG A 154 16.76 8.76 15.07
CA ARG A 154 16.41 8.16 16.36
C ARG A 154 17.71 7.76 17.05
N THR A 155 18.09 8.50 18.02
CA THR A 155 19.17 8.11 18.94
C THR A 155 18.71 6.91 19.77
N LYS A 156 19.66 6.04 20.12
CA LYS A 156 19.38 4.79 20.85
C LYS A 156 18.73 5.02 22.23
N TYR A 157 18.81 6.25 22.71
CA TYR A 157 18.27 6.72 23.99
C TYR A 157 17.58 8.05 23.70
N CYS A 158 16.29 8.16 23.77
CA CYS A 158 15.47 9.37 23.52
C CYS A 158 15.85 10.61 24.39
N ALA A 159 17.11 10.81 24.74
CA ALA A 159 17.64 11.94 25.46
C ALA A 159 18.25 12.95 24.48
N ASP A 160 18.28 14.21 24.87
CA ASP A 160 19.00 15.27 24.17
C ASP A 160 20.51 14.88 24.12
N ILE A 161 20.91 14.31 22.98
CA ILE A 161 22.30 13.91 22.78
C ILE A 161 23.05 15.14 22.30
N THR A 162 24.15 15.40 22.96
CA THR A 162 25.13 16.43 22.59
C THR A 162 26.17 15.83 21.66
N CYS A 163 26.58 16.59 20.67
CA CYS A 163 27.71 16.29 19.81
C CYS A 163 29.03 16.37 20.63
N ILE A 164 30.09 15.80 20.06
CA ILE A 164 31.44 15.93 20.61
C ILE A 164 31.89 17.40 20.79
N CYS A 165 31.36 18.32 20.01
CA CYS A 165 31.58 19.77 20.14
C CYS A 165 30.75 20.43 21.25
N GLY A 166 29.87 19.69 21.94
CA GLY A 166 28.98 20.19 23.01
C GLY A 166 27.59 20.69 22.53
N GLU A 167 27.38 20.88 21.26
CA GLU A 167 26.11 21.35 20.69
C GLU A 167 25.09 20.25 20.59
N LYS A 168 23.78 20.61 20.50
CA LYS A 168 22.69 19.65 20.32
C LYS A 168 22.83 18.89 18.99
N LEU A 169 22.77 17.58 19.06
CA LEU A 169 22.90 16.73 17.88
C LEU A 169 21.65 16.85 17.00
N SER A 170 21.81 17.39 15.80
CA SER A 170 20.79 17.45 14.74
C SER A 170 21.41 17.05 13.42
N ILE A 171 20.59 16.69 12.43
CA ILE A 171 21.10 16.36 11.09
C ILE A 171 21.81 17.55 10.46
N ASN A 172 21.24 18.74 10.59
CA ASN A 172 21.85 19.96 10.09
C ASN A 172 23.20 20.22 10.78
N HIS A 173 23.26 19.99 12.11
CA HIS A 173 24.50 20.11 12.85
C HIS A 173 25.56 19.12 12.36
N ILE A 174 25.19 17.84 12.21
CA ILE A 174 26.11 16.77 11.77
C ILE A 174 26.66 17.03 10.36
N LEU A 175 25.80 17.44 9.44
CA LEU A 175 26.17 17.49 8.01
C LEU A 175 26.75 18.83 7.59
N ILE A 176 26.37 19.93 8.27
CA ILE A 176 26.69 21.29 7.82
C ILE A 176 27.46 22.10 8.84
N GLN A 177 27.06 22.07 10.11
CA GLN A 177 27.52 23.02 11.12
C GLN A 177 28.73 22.55 11.93
N CYS A 178 28.88 21.24 12.16
CA CYS A 178 29.90 20.74 13.06
C CYS A 178 31.27 20.58 12.38
N GLU A 179 32.22 21.38 12.75
CA GLU A 179 33.60 21.29 12.22
C GLU A 179 34.30 19.98 12.67
N ASP A 180 34.06 19.53 13.90
CA ASP A 180 34.64 18.29 14.41
C ASP A 180 34.18 17.08 13.62
N ILE A 181 32.87 17.03 13.26
CA ILE A 181 32.33 15.97 12.40
C ILE A 181 32.83 16.14 10.97
N ARG A 182 32.89 17.36 10.49
CA ARG A 182 33.38 17.69 9.14
C ARG A 182 34.83 17.25 8.93
N SER A 183 35.65 17.32 9.96
CA SER A 183 37.02 16.84 9.91
C SER A 183 37.16 15.32 9.74
N LEU A 184 36.11 14.56 10.03
CA LEU A 184 36.06 13.11 9.82
C LEU A 184 35.86 12.72 8.34
N PHE A 185 35.42 13.66 7.50
CA PHE A 185 35.19 13.41 6.09
C PHE A 185 36.45 13.63 5.26
N PRO A 186 36.72 12.79 4.25
CA PRO A 186 37.82 13.00 3.33
C PRO A 186 37.75 14.39 2.65
N VAL A 187 38.89 15.03 2.48
CA VAL A 187 39.00 16.38 1.88
C VAL A 187 38.45 16.40 0.44
N GLU A 188 38.54 15.25 -0.24
CA GLU A 188 38.03 15.07 -1.60
C GLU A 188 36.50 15.03 -1.66
N LEU A 189 35.83 14.80 -0.53
CA LEU A 189 34.38 14.76 -0.45
C LEU A 189 33.86 16.20 -0.38
N LYS A 190 33.43 16.72 -1.54
CA LYS A 190 32.77 18.04 -1.64
C LYS A 190 31.38 17.90 -1.04
N LEU A 191 31.24 18.20 0.25
CA LEU A 191 29.94 18.22 0.90
C LEU A 191 29.13 19.42 0.44
N PRO A 192 27.83 19.24 0.11
CA PRO A 192 26.93 20.34 -0.17
C PRO A 192 26.85 21.34 1.00
N HIS A 193 26.44 22.57 0.67
CA HIS A 193 26.29 23.65 1.67
C HIS A 193 24.91 23.67 2.33
N THR A 194 23.90 23.04 1.69
CA THR A 194 22.54 22.95 2.20
C THR A 194 22.04 21.50 2.14
N LEU A 195 21.10 21.14 3.01
CA LEU A 195 20.53 19.77 3.04
C LEU A 195 19.79 19.40 1.75
N GLU A 196 19.26 20.38 1.03
CA GLU A 196 18.49 20.19 -0.20
C GLU A 196 19.37 19.74 -1.38
N GLU A 197 20.67 20.02 -1.32
CA GLU A 197 21.63 19.65 -2.35
C GLU A 197 22.14 18.21 -2.22
N PHE A 198 21.86 17.53 -1.08
CA PHE A 198 22.31 16.15 -0.87
C PHE A 198 21.51 15.17 -1.68
N SER A 199 22.20 14.39 -2.51
CA SER A 199 21.64 13.20 -3.14
C SER A 199 21.61 12.03 -2.16
N TYR A 200 20.77 11.01 -2.44
CA TYR A 200 20.76 9.80 -1.60
C TYR A 200 22.11 9.06 -1.60
N LYS A 201 22.88 9.17 -2.68
CA LYS A 201 24.24 8.63 -2.76
C LYS A 201 25.16 9.28 -1.75
N ASP A 202 25.04 10.60 -1.55
CA ASP A 202 25.82 11.32 -0.56
C ASP A 202 25.47 10.85 0.85
N TYR A 203 24.18 10.64 1.14
CA TYR A 203 23.76 10.08 2.43
C TYR A 203 24.30 8.67 2.68
N LEU A 204 24.46 7.82 1.66
CA LEU A 204 25.09 6.51 1.80
C LEU A 204 26.57 6.60 2.14
N ILE A 205 27.29 7.51 1.49
CA ILE A 205 28.72 7.75 1.75
C ILE A 205 28.89 8.29 3.17
N LEU A 206 28.10 9.27 3.56
CA LEU A 206 28.11 9.86 4.89
C LEU A 206 27.75 8.85 5.97
N ALA A 207 26.72 8.05 5.77
CA ALA A 207 26.33 6.99 6.71
C ALA A 207 27.45 5.95 6.91
N LYS A 208 28.18 5.61 5.84
CA LYS A 208 29.34 4.72 5.94
C LYS A 208 30.44 5.33 6.80
N ILE A 209 30.75 6.60 6.62
CA ILE A 209 31.79 7.29 7.41
C ILE A 209 31.35 7.42 8.86
N LEU A 210 30.10 7.87 9.10
CA LEU A 210 29.58 8.10 10.46
C LEU A 210 29.49 6.82 11.28
N ILE A 211 29.09 5.69 10.72
CA ILE A 211 29.00 4.40 11.44
C ILE A 211 30.35 3.96 11.99
N TYR A 212 31.43 4.21 11.25
CA TYR A 212 32.78 3.84 11.66
C TYR A 212 33.50 4.95 12.42
N SER A 213 32.86 6.08 12.71
CA SER A 213 33.37 7.17 13.51
C SER A 213 33.00 7.01 15.00
N PRO A 214 33.61 7.76 15.90
CA PRO A 214 33.27 7.78 17.35
C PRO A 214 31.78 8.09 17.60
N ILE A 215 31.11 8.79 16.67
CA ILE A 215 29.67 9.17 16.73
C ILE A 215 28.79 7.99 16.39
N GLY A 216 29.25 7.02 15.63
CA GLY A 216 28.45 5.88 15.16
C GLY A 216 27.82 5.04 16.26
N SER A 217 28.38 5.07 17.47
CA SER A 217 27.80 4.40 18.65
C SER A 217 26.52 5.07 19.15
N PHE A 218 26.25 6.32 18.77
CA PHE A 218 25.09 7.13 19.18
C PHE A 218 24.01 7.20 18.09
N LEU A 219 24.31 6.87 16.84
CA LEU A 219 23.42 6.90 15.68
C LEU A 219 22.85 5.52 15.35
#